data_5087ad517e05475191de80e2e348f515
#
_entry.id   5087ad517e05475191de80e2e348f515
#
_cell.length_a   1.000
_cell.length_b   1.000
_cell.length_c   1.000
_cell.angle_alpha   90.00
_cell.angle_beta   90.00
_cell.angle_gamma   90.00
#
_symmetry.space_group_name_H-M   'P 1'
#
loop_
_entity.id
_entity.type
_entity.pdbx_description
1 polymer ?
#
loop_
_entity_poly.entity_id
_entity_poly.type
_entity_poly.pdbx_seq_one_letter_code
_entity_poly.pdbx_strand_id
1 'polypeptide(L)'
;MPEKKQPQIRSGNDPKNAPALRKSERTRQSILDAALEFLWTHPFRELTVGELMSLAGTSRSAFYRYFEDLHDLMEVLLRGVEEDIIEVAGPWLQGEGDPIPLLEETVDGLVRVCYQQGPVLRAVSDAAPMDERLEKAWTDFLKDFDDAATQRIEQHQAVGLIKPFDARPVAMALNRMDAYLMIHHFGRRPRGNRESVRNAMLRVWVSTLYGDEALTRFLSRSKTSTNAKKK
;
A
#
# COMPACT_ATOMS: atom_id res chain seq x y z
N MET A 1 0.79 -3.09 60.57
CA MET A 1 0.51 -3.27 59.15
C MET A 1 1.45 -2.36 58.36
N PRO A 2 2.37 -2.86 57.50
CA PRO A 2 3.27 -2.03 56.74
C PRO A 2 2.65 -1.64 55.40
N GLU A 3 2.75 -0.36 55.04
CA GLU A 3 2.35 0.26 53.77
C GLU A 3 3.07 -0.35 52.58
N LYS A 4 2.34 -0.79 51.58
CA LYS A 4 2.86 -1.23 50.27
C LYS A 4 3.22 0.00 49.42
N LYS A 5 4.53 0.21 49.19
CA LYS A 5 5.03 1.12 48.21
C LYS A 5 4.64 0.66 46.78
N GLN A 6 3.91 1.48 46.06
CA GLN A 6 3.64 1.33 44.63
C GLN A 6 4.94 1.55 43.82
N PRO A 7 5.18 0.77 42.76
CA PRO A 7 6.30 1.03 41.86
C PRO A 7 6.02 2.27 41.00
N GLN A 8 6.91 3.26 41.07
CA GLN A 8 6.93 4.42 40.20
C GLN A 8 7.31 3.95 38.78
N ILE A 9 6.40 4.09 37.82
CA ILE A 9 6.68 3.97 36.39
C ILE A 9 7.55 5.18 36.00
N ARG A 10 8.82 4.92 35.72
CA ARG A 10 9.73 5.93 35.16
C ARG A 10 9.31 6.24 33.73
N SER A 11 8.70 7.40 33.53
CA SER A 11 8.47 8.04 32.23
C SER A 11 9.83 8.34 31.61
N GLY A 12 10.21 7.54 30.60
CA GLY A 12 11.49 7.64 29.90
C GLY A 12 11.47 8.69 28.77
N ASN A 13 11.07 9.92 29.06
CA ASN A 13 11.20 11.02 28.10
C ASN A 13 12.32 11.96 28.56
N ASP A 14 13.59 11.55 28.34
CA ASP A 14 14.76 12.39 28.63
C ASP A 14 14.95 13.39 27.47
N PRO A 15 14.75 14.72 27.71
CA PRO A 15 14.83 15.74 26.66
C PRO A 15 16.23 15.87 26.03
N LYS A 16 17.26 15.27 26.62
CA LYS A 16 18.61 15.22 26.05
C LYS A 16 18.76 14.25 24.87
N ASN A 17 17.87 13.26 24.73
CA ASN A 17 17.90 12.28 23.65
C ASN A 17 17.07 12.68 22.40
N ALA A 18 16.20 13.67 22.49
CA ALA A 18 15.33 14.10 21.41
C ALA A 18 16.06 14.54 20.12
N PRO A 19 17.19 15.29 20.16
CA PRO A 19 17.93 15.64 18.94
C PRO A 19 18.65 14.45 18.29
N ALA A 20 19.14 13.49 19.08
CA ALA A 20 19.82 12.27 18.59
C ALA A 20 18.82 11.32 17.94
N LEU A 21 17.64 11.12 18.52
CA LEU A 21 16.53 10.35 17.95
C LEU A 21 16.09 10.96 16.62
N ARG A 22 15.87 12.27 16.54
CA ARG A 22 15.52 12.96 15.29
C ARG A 22 16.57 12.80 14.19
N LYS A 23 17.86 12.82 14.56
CA LYS A 23 18.97 12.60 13.60
C LYS A 23 18.97 11.14 13.11
N SER A 24 18.75 10.18 13.98
CA SER A 24 18.66 8.77 13.65
C SER A 24 17.51 8.50 12.70
N GLU A 25 16.31 9.00 13.01
CA GLU A 25 15.11 8.88 12.17
C GLU A 25 15.33 9.50 10.78
N ARG A 26 15.93 10.70 10.71
CA ARG A 26 16.27 11.34 9.43
C ARG A 26 17.22 10.49 8.58
N THR A 27 18.24 9.90 9.21
CA THR A 27 19.19 9.05 8.48
C THR A 27 18.51 7.80 7.96
N ARG A 28 17.66 7.15 8.78
CA ARG A 28 16.87 5.99 8.34
C ARG A 28 15.95 6.35 7.17
N GLN A 29 15.26 7.48 7.25
CA GLN A 29 14.38 7.95 6.18
C GLN A 29 15.16 8.26 4.90
N SER A 30 16.32 8.92 4.99
CA SER A 30 17.16 9.18 3.81
C SER A 30 17.60 7.89 3.10
N ILE A 31 17.82 6.80 3.83
CA ILE A 31 18.13 5.49 3.24
C ILE A 31 16.92 4.92 2.50
N LEU A 32 15.73 4.98 3.10
CA LEU A 32 14.48 4.52 2.48
C LEU A 32 14.15 5.33 1.21
N ASP A 33 14.29 6.65 1.27
CA ASP A 33 14.05 7.55 0.13
C ASP A 33 15.03 7.28 -1.01
N ALA A 34 16.31 7.07 -0.71
CA ALA A 34 17.32 6.71 -1.69
C ALA A 34 17.04 5.36 -2.37
N ALA A 35 16.58 4.36 -1.60
CA ALA A 35 16.17 3.07 -2.14
C ALA A 35 14.96 3.22 -3.07
N LEU A 36 13.94 3.96 -2.66
CA LEU A 36 12.77 4.21 -3.51
C LEU A 36 13.16 4.93 -4.81
N GLU A 37 14.05 5.94 -4.75
CA GLU A 37 14.50 6.66 -5.94
C GLU A 37 15.31 5.76 -6.89
N PHE A 38 16.17 4.89 -6.35
CA PHE A 38 16.89 3.89 -7.14
C PHE A 38 15.92 2.94 -7.88
N LEU A 39 14.90 2.45 -7.18
CA LEU A 39 13.93 1.50 -7.72
C LEU A 39 13.06 2.09 -8.84
N TRP A 40 12.98 3.40 -9.02
CA TRP A 40 12.27 4.00 -10.15
C TRP A 40 12.89 3.64 -11.51
N THR A 41 14.17 3.42 -11.54
CA THR A 41 14.94 3.25 -12.81
C THR A 41 15.68 1.92 -12.89
N HIS A 42 15.97 1.28 -11.73
CA HIS A 42 16.74 0.05 -11.65
C HIS A 42 15.94 -1.07 -10.97
N PRO A 43 16.18 -2.33 -11.31
CA PRO A 43 15.60 -3.46 -10.59
C PRO A 43 16.35 -3.68 -9.26
N PHE A 44 15.67 -4.25 -8.27
CA PHE A 44 16.24 -4.52 -6.93
C PHE A 44 17.53 -5.34 -6.98
N ARG A 45 17.64 -6.34 -7.88
CA ARG A 45 18.84 -7.17 -8.01
C ARG A 45 20.13 -6.41 -8.34
N GLU A 46 20.03 -5.17 -8.81
CA GLU A 46 21.18 -4.31 -9.11
C GLU A 46 21.57 -3.43 -7.91
N LEU A 47 20.71 -3.33 -6.87
CA LEU A 47 20.98 -2.52 -5.69
C LEU A 47 22.08 -3.14 -4.84
N THR A 48 23.06 -2.34 -4.46
CA THR A 48 24.09 -2.70 -3.48
C THR A 48 24.09 -1.74 -2.30
N VAL A 49 24.51 -2.21 -1.13
CA VAL A 49 24.64 -1.34 0.05
C VAL A 49 25.59 -0.17 -0.21
N GLY A 50 26.64 -0.38 -1.03
CA GLY A 50 27.58 0.69 -1.36
C GLY A 50 26.95 1.80 -2.18
N GLU A 51 26.20 1.44 -3.20
CA GLU A 51 25.51 2.37 -4.08
C GLU A 51 24.38 3.10 -3.33
N LEU A 52 23.57 2.36 -2.59
CA LEU A 52 22.50 2.92 -1.77
C LEU A 52 23.04 3.98 -0.79
N MET A 53 24.16 3.68 -0.11
CA MET A 53 24.74 4.62 0.86
C MET A 53 25.38 5.83 0.18
N SER A 54 25.90 5.67 -1.03
CA SER A 54 26.34 6.80 -1.86
C SER A 54 25.17 7.73 -2.22
N LEU A 55 24.04 7.17 -2.64
CA LEU A 55 22.81 7.92 -2.94
C LEU A 55 22.22 8.60 -1.70
N ALA A 56 22.21 7.91 -0.57
CA ALA A 56 21.70 8.44 0.70
C ALA A 56 22.64 9.46 1.38
N GLY A 57 23.85 9.67 0.86
CA GLY A 57 24.84 10.59 1.42
C GLY A 57 25.32 10.16 2.83
N THR A 58 25.41 8.85 3.10
CA THR A 58 25.81 8.33 4.41
C THR A 58 26.76 7.13 4.30
N SER A 59 27.20 6.54 5.43
CA SER A 59 28.18 5.48 5.45
C SER A 59 27.57 4.08 5.48
N ARG A 60 28.34 3.05 5.03
CA ARG A 60 27.92 1.65 5.16
C ARG A 60 27.64 1.23 6.61
N SER A 61 28.39 1.76 7.58
CA SER A 61 28.14 1.49 9.00
C SER A 61 26.80 2.08 9.48
N ALA A 62 26.31 3.14 8.84
CA ALA A 62 25.00 3.68 9.12
C ALA A 62 23.89 2.74 8.62
N PHE A 63 24.05 2.09 7.46
CA PHE A 63 23.11 1.09 6.96
C PHE A 63 22.89 -0.03 7.98
N TYR A 64 23.95 -0.71 8.39
CA TYR A 64 23.88 -1.86 9.31
C TYR A 64 23.43 -1.50 10.74
N ARG A 65 23.23 -0.24 11.04
CA ARG A 65 22.57 0.21 12.27
C ARG A 65 21.05 0.10 12.20
N TYR A 66 20.48 0.17 11.00
CA TYR A 66 19.03 0.23 10.77
C TYR A 66 18.46 -0.99 10.08
N PHE A 67 19.28 -1.68 9.29
CA PHE A 67 18.88 -2.81 8.45
C PHE A 67 19.94 -3.90 8.53
N GLU A 68 19.50 -5.15 8.62
CA GLU A 68 20.40 -6.31 8.60
C GLU A 68 21.02 -6.50 7.21
N ASP A 69 20.19 -6.40 6.17
CA ASP A 69 20.56 -6.53 4.77
C ASP A 69 19.57 -5.76 3.86
N LEU A 70 19.75 -5.89 2.55
CA LEU A 70 18.86 -5.26 1.56
C LEU A 70 17.46 -5.90 1.54
N HIS A 71 17.30 -7.15 1.95
CA HIS A 71 15.98 -7.79 2.02
C HIS A 71 15.17 -7.25 3.20
N ASP A 72 15.80 -7.06 4.37
CA ASP A 72 15.19 -6.38 5.52
C ASP A 72 14.75 -4.95 5.14
N LEU A 73 15.58 -4.20 4.41
CA LEU A 73 15.20 -2.90 3.86
C LEU A 73 13.94 -2.99 2.98
N MET A 74 13.86 -3.99 2.09
CA MET A 74 12.70 -4.18 1.20
C MET A 74 11.45 -4.56 1.96
N GLU A 75 11.55 -5.41 2.99
CA GLU A 75 10.42 -5.74 3.87
C GLU A 75 9.91 -4.49 4.61
N VAL A 76 10.82 -3.63 5.08
CA VAL A 76 10.44 -2.35 5.71
C VAL A 76 9.73 -1.42 4.73
N LEU A 77 10.23 -1.30 3.50
CA LEU A 77 9.58 -0.51 2.45
C LEU A 77 8.19 -1.06 2.11
N LEU A 78 8.06 -2.38 1.93
CA LEU A 78 6.77 -3.02 1.63
C LEU A 78 5.76 -2.80 2.75
N ARG A 79 6.18 -2.92 4.01
CA ARG A 79 5.32 -2.67 5.18
C ARG A 79 4.82 -1.23 5.22
N GLY A 80 5.66 -0.25 4.88
CA GLY A 80 5.23 1.14 4.76
C GLY A 80 4.16 1.34 3.66
N VAL A 81 4.31 0.67 2.52
CA VAL A 81 3.29 0.68 1.46
C VAL A 81 1.98 0.03 1.94
N GLU A 82 2.07 -1.08 2.67
CA GLU A 82 0.93 -1.78 3.24
C GLU A 82 0.15 -0.90 4.23
N GLU A 83 0.84 -0.25 5.16
CA GLU A 83 0.24 0.68 6.13
C GLU A 83 -0.52 1.82 5.41
N ASP A 84 0.10 2.44 4.41
CA ASP A 84 -0.53 3.50 3.61
C ASP A 84 -1.76 2.99 2.82
N ILE A 85 -1.71 1.76 2.28
CA ILE A 85 -2.83 1.14 1.56
C ILE A 85 -3.98 0.81 2.53
N ILE A 86 -3.69 0.25 3.70
CA ILE A 86 -4.70 -0.07 4.73
C ILE A 86 -5.44 1.21 5.15
N GLU A 87 -4.72 2.31 5.35
CA GLU A 87 -5.33 3.60 5.71
C GLU A 87 -6.33 4.06 4.64
N VAL A 88 -5.93 4.07 3.37
CA VAL A 88 -6.79 4.54 2.27
C VAL A 88 -7.87 3.55 1.86
N ALA A 89 -7.78 2.28 2.24
CA ALA A 89 -8.80 1.26 1.99
C ALA A 89 -9.97 1.32 2.99
N GLY A 90 -9.78 2.00 4.12
CA GLY A 90 -10.77 2.14 5.19
C GLY A 90 -12.17 2.52 4.74
N PRO A 91 -12.37 3.53 3.87
CA PRO A 91 -13.68 3.95 3.43
C PRO A 91 -14.57 2.80 2.92
N TRP A 92 -14.09 1.96 2.01
CA TRP A 92 -14.89 0.83 1.52
C TRP A 92 -14.91 -0.36 2.48
N LEU A 93 -13.79 -0.66 3.13
CA LEU A 93 -13.70 -1.82 4.04
C LEU A 93 -14.54 -1.67 5.30
N GLN A 94 -14.69 -0.45 5.83
CA GLN A 94 -15.29 -0.21 7.15
C GLN A 94 -16.45 0.80 7.11
N GLY A 95 -16.60 1.56 6.03
CA GLY A 95 -17.60 2.61 5.91
C GLY A 95 -19.03 2.09 5.84
N GLU A 96 -19.96 2.93 6.25
CA GLU A 96 -21.41 2.67 6.19
C GLU A 96 -22.06 3.51 5.09
N GLY A 97 -23.19 3.06 4.54
CA GLY A 97 -23.98 3.75 3.53
C GLY A 97 -23.80 3.21 2.11
N ASP A 98 -23.87 4.11 1.10
CA ASP A 98 -23.75 3.70 -0.31
C ASP A 98 -22.33 3.21 -0.61
N PRO A 99 -22.11 1.93 -0.97
CA PRO A 99 -20.78 1.37 -1.16
C PRO A 99 -20.05 1.95 -2.37
N ILE A 100 -20.73 2.54 -3.35
CA ILE A 100 -20.11 3.03 -4.58
C ILE A 100 -19.22 4.25 -4.34
N PRO A 101 -19.67 5.34 -3.67
CA PRO A 101 -18.80 6.45 -3.29
C PRO A 101 -17.64 6.04 -2.40
N LEU A 102 -17.86 5.10 -1.46
CA LEU A 102 -16.81 4.58 -0.58
C LEU A 102 -15.73 3.82 -1.36
N LEU A 103 -16.14 3.03 -2.36
CA LEU A 103 -15.22 2.35 -3.26
C LEU A 103 -14.45 3.34 -4.15
N GLU A 104 -15.11 4.40 -4.64
CA GLU A 104 -14.45 5.47 -5.39
C GLU A 104 -13.35 6.13 -4.57
N GLU A 105 -13.62 6.49 -3.31
CA GLU A 105 -12.66 7.09 -2.39
C GLU A 105 -11.48 6.15 -2.11
N THR A 106 -11.77 4.88 -1.85
CA THR A 106 -10.77 3.83 -1.66
C THR A 106 -9.86 3.71 -2.89
N VAL A 107 -10.41 3.56 -4.09
CA VAL A 107 -9.60 3.42 -5.32
C VAL A 107 -8.80 4.68 -5.61
N ASP A 108 -9.34 5.87 -5.35
CA ASP A 108 -8.59 7.14 -5.46
C ASP A 108 -7.37 7.16 -4.51
N GLY A 109 -7.57 6.67 -3.29
CA GLY A 109 -6.49 6.51 -2.31
C GLY A 109 -5.43 5.52 -2.77
N LEU A 110 -5.84 4.31 -3.17
CA LEU A 110 -4.94 3.26 -3.67
C LEU A 110 -4.10 3.74 -4.86
N VAL A 111 -4.73 4.35 -5.86
CA VAL A 111 -4.02 4.91 -7.02
C VAL A 111 -3.03 6.00 -6.61
N ARG A 112 -3.36 6.83 -5.62
CA ARG A 112 -2.46 7.86 -5.10
C ARG A 112 -1.23 7.26 -4.43
N VAL A 113 -1.41 6.29 -3.53
CA VAL A 113 -0.31 5.59 -2.84
C VAL A 113 0.59 4.88 -3.84
N CYS A 114 0.00 4.03 -4.70
CA CYS A 114 0.78 3.24 -5.65
C CYS A 114 1.44 4.09 -6.75
N TYR A 115 0.89 5.26 -7.08
CA TYR A 115 1.54 6.21 -7.99
C TYR A 115 2.85 6.77 -7.40
N GLN A 116 2.99 6.83 -6.09
CA GLN A 116 4.19 7.31 -5.40
C GLN A 116 5.15 6.18 -5.04
N GLN A 117 4.63 5.02 -4.69
CA GLN A 117 5.40 3.90 -4.12
C GLN A 117 5.40 2.63 -4.99
N GLY A 118 4.87 2.70 -6.20
CA GLY A 118 4.78 1.55 -7.13
C GLY A 118 6.09 0.80 -7.39
N PRO A 119 7.27 1.45 -7.42
CA PRO A 119 8.54 0.74 -7.57
C PRO A 119 8.83 -0.27 -6.46
N VAL A 120 8.35 -0.05 -5.23
CA VAL A 120 8.50 -1.00 -4.12
C VAL A 120 7.71 -2.27 -4.42
N LEU A 121 6.42 -2.13 -4.79
CA LEU A 121 5.57 -3.28 -5.15
C LEU A 121 6.17 -4.08 -6.31
N ARG A 122 6.67 -3.38 -7.34
CA ARG A 122 7.35 -4.04 -8.47
C ARG A 122 8.59 -4.77 -8.01
N ALA A 123 9.47 -4.12 -7.24
CA ALA A 123 10.73 -4.70 -6.81
C ALA A 123 10.55 -5.97 -5.99
N VAL A 124 9.58 -5.96 -5.06
CA VAL A 124 9.26 -7.15 -4.25
C VAL A 124 8.62 -8.23 -5.11
N SER A 125 7.63 -7.90 -5.94
CA SER A 125 6.99 -8.85 -6.85
C SER A 125 7.96 -9.49 -7.85
N ASP A 126 8.92 -8.72 -8.40
CA ASP A 126 9.94 -9.23 -9.33
C ASP A 126 10.97 -10.14 -8.61
N ALA A 127 11.26 -9.89 -7.32
CA ALA A 127 12.25 -10.65 -6.55
C ALA A 127 11.67 -11.87 -5.83
N ALA A 128 10.39 -11.86 -5.48
CA ALA A 128 9.71 -12.93 -4.74
C ALA A 128 9.95 -14.34 -5.33
N PRO A 129 9.91 -14.59 -6.64
CA PRO A 129 10.14 -15.93 -7.19
C PRO A 129 11.57 -16.47 -6.98
N MET A 130 12.52 -15.65 -6.54
CA MET A 130 13.93 -15.99 -6.40
C MET A 130 14.44 -15.90 -4.95
N ASP A 131 13.61 -15.42 -4.02
CA ASP A 131 13.99 -15.18 -2.63
C ASP A 131 12.84 -15.50 -1.68
N GLU A 132 13.04 -16.50 -0.81
CA GLU A 132 12.01 -17.04 0.09
C GLU A 132 11.47 -15.99 1.08
N ARG A 133 12.29 -15.03 1.52
CA ARG A 133 11.86 -13.96 2.44
C ARG A 133 10.91 -13.00 1.73
N LEU A 134 11.28 -12.58 0.51
CA LEU A 134 10.44 -11.67 -0.29
C LEU A 134 9.21 -12.38 -0.85
N GLU A 135 9.29 -13.68 -1.17
CA GLU A 135 8.12 -14.50 -1.52
C GLU A 135 7.11 -14.54 -0.37
N LYS A 136 7.60 -14.80 0.84
CA LYS A 136 6.75 -14.80 2.04
C LYS A 136 6.14 -13.42 2.28
N ALA A 137 6.95 -12.35 2.27
CA ALA A 137 6.48 -10.99 2.49
C ALA A 137 5.43 -10.56 1.46
N TRP A 138 5.65 -10.90 0.18
CA TRP A 138 4.70 -10.63 -0.90
C TRP A 138 3.40 -11.44 -0.76
N THR A 139 3.50 -12.70 -0.38
CA THR A 139 2.34 -13.56 -0.16
C THR A 139 1.50 -13.09 1.00
N ASP A 140 2.12 -12.75 2.13
CA ASP A 140 1.44 -12.22 3.31
C ASP A 140 0.74 -10.89 2.99
N PHE A 141 1.45 -9.95 2.34
CA PHE A 141 0.90 -8.69 1.86
C PHE A 141 -0.38 -8.88 1.03
N LEU A 142 -0.33 -9.76 0.02
CA LEU A 142 -1.50 -10.01 -0.83
C LEU A 142 -2.64 -10.70 -0.06
N LYS A 143 -2.30 -11.61 0.87
CA LYS A 143 -3.26 -12.34 1.67
C LYS A 143 -4.09 -11.44 2.58
N ASP A 144 -3.48 -10.44 3.18
CA ASP A 144 -4.16 -9.55 4.11
C ASP A 144 -5.24 -8.71 3.40
N PHE A 145 -4.97 -8.26 2.16
CA PHE A 145 -5.99 -7.61 1.32
C PHE A 145 -7.06 -8.59 0.82
N ASP A 146 -6.70 -9.82 0.51
CA ASP A 146 -7.67 -10.87 0.12
C ASP A 146 -8.63 -11.15 1.26
N ASP A 147 -8.13 -11.28 2.49
CA ASP A 147 -8.93 -11.54 3.68
C ASP A 147 -9.87 -10.36 3.98
N ALA A 148 -9.36 -9.13 3.93
CA ALA A 148 -10.16 -7.92 4.16
C ALA A 148 -11.27 -7.75 3.12
N ALA A 149 -10.95 -7.89 1.83
CA ALA A 149 -11.94 -7.78 0.75
C ALA A 149 -12.98 -8.92 0.81
N THR A 150 -12.56 -10.16 1.11
CA THR A 150 -13.46 -11.30 1.30
C THR A 150 -14.48 -11.01 2.40
N GLN A 151 -14.01 -10.60 3.57
CA GLN A 151 -14.88 -10.26 4.70
C GLN A 151 -15.88 -9.16 4.34
N ARG A 152 -15.44 -8.13 3.64
CA ARG A 152 -16.34 -7.04 3.22
C ARG A 152 -17.39 -7.49 2.21
N ILE A 153 -17.03 -8.31 1.24
CA ILE A 153 -17.95 -8.89 0.27
C ILE A 153 -19.02 -9.74 0.99
N GLU A 154 -18.62 -10.61 1.91
CA GLU A 154 -19.52 -11.44 2.72
C GLU A 154 -20.49 -10.59 3.57
N GLN A 155 -20.00 -9.50 4.18
CA GLN A 155 -20.88 -8.56 4.90
C GLN A 155 -21.93 -7.94 3.97
N HIS A 156 -21.53 -7.52 2.77
CA HIS A 156 -22.47 -6.94 1.79
C HIS A 156 -23.44 -7.99 1.22
N GLN A 157 -23.02 -9.24 1.09
CA GLN A 157 -23.90 -10.35 0.72
C GLN A 157 -24.95 -10.62 1.82
N ALA A 158 -24.54 -10.60 3.09
CA ALA A 158 -25.43 -10.83 4.22
C ALA A 158 -26.57 -9.80 4.33
N VAL A 159 -26.32 -8.56 3.90
CA VAL A 159 -27.34 -7.49 3.87
C VAL A 159 -28.00 -7.30 2.48
N GLY A 160 -27.71 -8.17 1.51
CA GLY A 160 -28.32 -8.16 0.18
C GLY A 160 -27.83 -7.07 -0.79
N LEU A 161 -26.73 -6.39 -0.48
CA LEU A 161 -26.09 -5.41 -1.38
C LEU A 161 -25.33 -6.07 -2.52
N ILE A 162 -24.78 -7.27 -2.29
CA ILE A 162 -24.09 -8.10 -3.29
C ILE A 162 -24.84 -9.42 -3.41
N LYS A 163 -25.05 -9.90 -4.63
CA LYS A 163 -25.64 -11.22 -4.88
C LYS A 163 -24.71 -12.33 -4.39
N PRO A 164 -25.23 -13.46 -3.86
CA PRO A 164 -24.41 -14.55 -3.36
C PRO A 164 -23.51 -15.17 -4.45
N PHE A 165 -22.24 -15.33 -4.13
CA PHE A 165 -21.23 -16.13 -4.84
C PHE A 165 -20.11 -16.46 -3.86
N ASP A 166 -19.12 -17.28 -4.25
CA ASP A 166 -17.93 -17.53 -3.44
C ASP A 166 -17.07 -16.26 -3.40
N ALA A 167 -17.07 -15.59 -2.22
CA ALA A 167 -16.45 -14.27 -2.06
C ALA A 167 -14.92 -14.31 -2.22
N ARG A 168 -14.27 -15.37 -1.68
CA ARG A 168 -12.81 -15.40 -1.61
C ARG A 168 -12.11 -15.44 -2.99
N PRO A 169 -12.47 -16.33 -3.93
CA PRO A 169 -11.86 -16.32 -5.27
C PRO A 169 -12.09 -15.01 -6.01
N VAL A 170 -13.25 -14.37 -5.84
CA VAL A 170 -13.56 -13.09 -6.47
C VAL A 170 -12.70 -11.97 -5.86
N ALA A 171 -12.58 -11.90 -4.53
CA ALA A 171 -11.70 -10.94 -3.85
C ALA A 171 -10.25 -11.09 -4.33
N MET A 172 -9.73 -12.33 -4.37
CA MET A 172 -8.40 -12.62 -4.87
C MET A 172 -8.20 -12.16 -6.31
N ALA A 173 -9.16 -12.43 -7.21
CA ALA A 173 -9.07 -12.03 -8.61
C ALA A 173 -9.02 -10.50 -8.77
N LEU A 174 -9.86 -9.78 -8.03
CA LEU A 174 -9.91 -8.32 -8.03
C LEU A 174 -8.59 -7.71 -7.49
N ASN A 175 -8.09 -8.20 -6.36
CA ASN A 175 -6.83 -7.72 -5.77
C ASN A 175 -5.62 -8.01 -6.67
N ARG A 176 -5.57 -9.19 -7.34
CA ARG A 176 -4.49 -9.51 -8.29
C ARG A 176 -4.52 -8.62 -9.52
N MET A 177 -5.73 -8.34 -10.04
CA MET A 177 -5.91 -7.36 -11.12
C MET A 177 -5.38 -5.98 -10.70
N ASP A 178 -5.74 -5.51 -9.50
CA ASP A 178 -5.30 -4.21 -8.99
C ASP A 178 -3.79 -4.15 -8.82
N ALA A 179 -3.19 -5.15 -8.16
CA ALA A 179 -1.75 -5.25 -7.98
C ALA A 179 -1.02 -5.22 -9.33
N TYR A 180 -1.50 -6.01 -10.31
CA TYR A 180 -0.91 -6.03 -11.65
C TYR A 180 -1.01 -4.67 -12.35
N LEU A 181 -2.18 -4.03 -12.36
CA LEU A 181 -2.37 -2.73 -12.98
C LEU A 181 -1.47 -1.66 -12.34
N MET A 182 -1.38 -1.63 -11.01
CA MET A 182 -0.56 -0.65 -10.29
C MET A 182 0.92 -0.87 -10.54
N ILE A 183 1.42 -2.10 -10.48
CA ILE A 183 2.82 -2.45 -10.79
C ILE A 183 3.14 -2.10 -12.25
N HIS A 184 2.28 -2.48 -13.19
CA HIS A 184 2.49 -2.25 -14.61
C HIS A 184 2.56 -0.75 -14.96
N HIS A 185 1.63 0.03 -14.42
CA HIS A 185 1.49 1.45 -14.77
C HIS A 185 2.33 2.39 -13.89
N PHE A 186 2.62 2.01 -12.65
CA PHE A 186 3.25 2.91 -11.68
C PHE A 186 4.59 2.41 -11.14
N GLY A 187 4.99 1.19 -11.47
CA GLY A 187 6.24 0.60 -10.96
C GLY A 187 7.51 1.15 -11.63
N ARG A 188 7.41 1.95 -12.69
CA ARG A 188 8.56 2.53 -13.43
C ARG A 188 8.23 3.91 -13.97
N ARG A 189 9.27 4.68 -14.29
CA ARG A 189 9.15 5.91 -15.09
C ARG A 189 9.35 5.61 -16.59
N PRO A 190 8.60 6.25 -17.53
CA PRO A 190 7.49 7.15 -17.25
C PRO A 190 6.26 6.41 -16.69
N ARG A 191 5.57 7.03 -15.74
CA ARG A 191 4.38 6.45 -15.12
C ARG A 191 3.18 6.55 -16.05
N GLY A 192 2.26 5.56 -15.94
CA GLY A 192 1.00 5.55 -16.64
C GLY A 192 0.01 6.63 -16.18
N ASN A 193 -1.09 6.76 -16.89
CA ASN A 193 -2.15 7.70 -16.57
C ASN A 193 -2.98 7.21 -15.39
N ARG A 194 -3.02 7.97 -14.29
CA ARG A 194 -3.75 7.64 -13.06
C ARG A 194 -5.25 7.49 -13.27
N GLU A 195 -5.84 8.39 -14.05
CA GLU A 195 -7.28 8.39 -14.29
C GLU A 195 -7.71 7.15 -15.09
N SER A 196 -6.92 6.74 -16.07
CA SER A 196 -7.18 5.52 -16.84
C SER A 196 -7.15 4.27 -15.96
N VAL A 197 -6.15 4.14 -15.07
CA VAL A 197 -6.03 3.01 -14.13
C VAL A 197 -7.20 3.02 -13.15
N ARG A 198 -7.46 4.17 -12.51
CA ARG A 198 -8.61 4.35 -11.61
C ARG A 198 -9.92 3.91 -12.25
N ASN A 199 -10.21 4.42 -13.45
CA ASN A 199 -11.47 4.15 -14.13
C ASN A 199 -11.60 2.66 -14.53
N ALA A 200 -10.51 2.01 -14.90
CA ALA A 200 -10.47 0.58 -15.19
C ALA A 200 -10.80 -0.24 -13.93
N MET A 201 -10.13 0.05 -12.81
CA MET A 201 -10.36 -0.61 -11.53
C MET A 201 -11.82 -0.46 -11.09
N LEU A 202 -12.31 0.77 -11.00
CA LEU A 202 -13.69 1.04 -10.59
C LEU A 202 -14.71 0.35 -11.48
N ARG A 203 -14.50 0.36 -12.80
CA ARG A 203 -15.40 -0.32 -13.73
C ARG A 203 -15.50 -1.81 -13.41
N VAL A 204 -14.38 -2.49 -13.18
CA VAL A 204 -14.37 -3.93 -12.89
C VAL A 204 -14.95 -4.22 -11.51
N TRP A 205 -14.53 -3.50 -10.47
CA TRP A 205 -15.04 -3.68 -9.12
C TRP A 205 -16.55 -3.45 -9.03
N VAL A 206 -17.04 -2.32 -9.58
CA VAL A 206 -18.47 -1.98 -9.52
C VAL A 206 -19.33 -2.99 -10.29
N SER A 207 -18.93 -3.36 -11.52
CA SER A 207 -19.67 -4.34 -12.31
C SER A 207 -19.70 -5.72 -11.68
N THR A 208 -18.57 -6.15 -11.10
CA THR A 208 -18.43 -7.49 -10.50
C THR A 208 -19.24 -7.61 -9.21
N LEU A 209 -19.17 -6.60 -8.33
CA LEU A 209 -19.77 -6.69 -7.00
C LEU A 209 -21.21 -6.20 -6.97
N TYR A 210 -21.53 -5.11 -7.66
CA TYR A 210 -22.82 -4.41 -7.53
C TYR A 210 -23.70 -4.46 -8.79
N GLY A 211 -23.19 -5.03 -9.88
CA GLY A 211 -23.91 -5.30 -11.11
C GLY A 211 -24.13 -4.09 -12.03
N ASP A 212 -24.85 -4.32 -13.14
CA ASP A 212 -24.95 -3.36 -14.26
C ASP A 212 -25.70 -2.08 -13.93
N GLU A 213 -26.70 -2.12 -13.05
CA GLU A 213 -27.43 -0.92 -12.63
C GLU A 213 -26.53 0.05 -11.84
N ALA A 214 -25.72 -0.49 -10.95
CA ALA A 214 -24.75 0.29 -10.19
C ALA A 214 -23.66 0.84 -11.12
N LEU A 215 -23.17 0.04 -12.06
CA LEU A 215 -22.23 0.48 -13.07
C LEU A 215 -22.80 1.61 -13.95
N THR A 216 -24.04 1.50 -14.38
CA THR A 216 -24.72 2.53 -15.18
C THR A 216 -24.81 3.86 -14.40
N ARG A 217 -25.19 3.80 -13.13
CA ARG A 217 -25.22 4.99 -12.25
C ARG A 217 -23.84 5.61 -12.06
N PHE A 218 -22.83 4.79 -11.84
CA PHE A 218 -21.42 5.23 -11.73
C PHE A 218 -20.94 5.95 -13.00
N LEU A 219 -21.14 5.35 -14.18
CA LEU A 219 -20.72 5.94 -15.46
C LEU A 219 -21.45 7.24 -15.80
N SER A 220 -22.69 7.40 -15.38
CA SER A 220 -23.47 8.64 -15.56
C SER A 220 -22.92 9.79 -14.71
N ARG A 221 -22.55 9.54 -13.46
CA ARG A 221 -21.91 10.53 -12.57
C ARG A 221 -20.55 10.99 -13.09
N SER A 222 -19.73 10.05 -13.59
CA SER A 222 -18.41 10.34 -14.13
C SER A 222 -18.46 11.29 -15.35
N LYS A 223 -19.45 11.15 -16.23
CA LYS A 223 -19.65 12.06 -17.38
C LYS A 223 -20.02 13.48 -16.98
N THR A 224 -20.81 13.63 -15.94
CA THR A 224 -21.26 14.95 -15.45
C THR A 224 -20.09 15.71 -14.81
N SER A 225 -19.22 15.03 -14.07
CA SER A 225 -18.02 15.62 -13.44
C SER A 225 -16.97 16.07 -14.47
N THR A 226 -16.80 15.33 -15.56
CA THR A 226 -15.85 15.68 -16.62
C THR A 226 -16.28 16.91 -17.40
N ASN A 227 -17.58 17.11 -17.62
CA ASN A 227 -18.14 18.28 -18.31
C ASN A 227 -18.11 19.55 -17.44
N ALA A 228 -18.20 19.42 -16.12
CA ALA A 228 -18.10 20.56 -15.18
C ALA A 228 -16.66 21.12 -15.06
N LYS A 229 -15.63 20.30 -15.31
CA LYS A 229 -14.22 20.76 -15.29
C LYS A 229 -13.73 21.37 -16.60
N LYS A 230 -14.53 21.32 -17.67
CA LYS A 230 -14.21 21.91 -19.00
C LYS A 230 -14.90 23.27 -19.25
N LYS A 231 -15.68 23.75 -18.30
CA LYS A 231 -16.24 25.11 -18.27
C LYS A 231 -15.47 25.97 -17.25
#